data_82f60393e288a64323eeeb7188d368c6
#
_entry.id   82f60393e288a64323eeeb7188d368c6
#
_cell.length_a   1.000
_cell.length_b   1.000
_cell.length_c   1.000
_cell.angle_alpha   90.00
_cell.angle_beta   90.00
_cell.angle_gamma   90.00
#
_symmetry.space_group_name_H-M   'P 1'
#
loop_
_entity.id
_entity.type
_entity.pdbx_description
1 polymer ?
#
loop_
_entity_poly.entity_id
_entity_poly.type
_entity_poly.pdbx_seq_one_letter_code
_entity_poly.pdbx_strand_id
1 'polypeptide(L)'
;HPIPRRQRQMCIRDRGISEASLKLNMPVISGNVSLYNETNGKAILPTPVIGAVGVIDENKNSVSLSNAVDGNSIFVIGQDNSHTDGWVGQSIYAQEILNIDKDYAPPPVNIDAELANGNFILKAIEQKLTNCVHDISDGGLAIAISEILLSSQTKGIGAVINKNYNHNSESFWFGENQGRYLVCTSKNKEIEELAESNKIKITNIATINLSDRLTFSNEDYICISELDVKHKNWFKNFMS
;
A
#
# COMPACT_ATOMS: atom_id res chain seq x y z
N HIS A 1 10.19 -39.74 -6.67
CA HIS A 1 8.81 -39.40 -7.07
C HIS A 1 8.69 -37.89 -7.20
N PRO A 2 8.16 -37.35 -8.30
CA PRO A 2 7.90 -35.93 -8.39
C PRO A 2 6.85 -35.53 -7.33
N ILE A 3 7.18 -34.57 -6.49
CA ILE A 3 6.24 -34.03 -5.50
C ILE A 3 5.03 -33.43 -6.25
N PRO A 4 3.78 -33.85 -5.90
CA PRO A 4 2.60 -33.29 -6.54
C PRO A 4 2.60 -31.76 -6.54
N ARG A 5 2.15 -31.11 -7.61
CA ARG A 5 2.16 -29.65 -7.78
C ARG A 5 1.58 -28.91 -6.57
N ARG A 6 0.49 -29.42 -5.99
CA ARG A 6 -0.16 -28.86 -4.79
C ARG A 6 0.76 -28.89 -3.55
N GLN A 7 1.43 -30.02 -3.31
CA GLN A 7 2.34 -30.17 -2.17
C GLN A 7 3.56 -29.25 -2.33
N ARG A 8 4.07 -29.07 -3.53
CA ARG A 8 5.14 -28.11 -3.83
C ARG A 8 4.73 -26.66 -3.53
N GLN A 9 3.52 -26.27 -3.90
CA GLN A 9 2.99 -24.93 -3.61
C GLN A 9 2.81 -24.69 -2.10
N MET A 10 2.38 -25.68 -1.34
CA MET A 10 2.32 -25.60 0.12
C MET A 10 3.72 -25.39 0.72
N CYS A 11 4.70 -26.18 0.34
CA CYS A 11 6.07 -26.02 0.84
C CYS A 11 6.68 -24.65 0.53
N ILE A 12 6.41 -24.08 -0.64
CA ILE A 12 6.90 -22.75 -1.01
C ILE A 12 6.28 -21.68 -0.11
N ARG A 13 4.98 -21.76 0.15
CA ARG A 13 4.27 -20.81 1.03
C ARG A 13 4.72 -20.92 2.48
N ASP A 14 4.80 -22.13 3.01
CA ASP A 14 5.29 -22.38 4.38
C ASP A 14 6.70 -21.80 4.57
N ARG A 15 7.56 -21.97 3.56
CA ARG A 15 8.89 -21.38 3.58
C ARG A 15 8.86 -19.87 3.58
N GLY A 16 8.02 -19.24 2.73
CA GLY A 16 7.86 -17.78 2.68
C GLY A 16 7.35 -17.21 4.00
N ILE A 17 6.31 -17.84 4.60
CA ILE A 17 5.78 -17.45 5.91
C ILE A 17 6.85 -17.57 6.99
N SER A 18 7.58 -18.68 7.02
CA SER A 18 8.64 -18.91 8.00
C SER A 18 9.76 -17.89 7.88
N GLU A 19 10.22 -17.60 6.66
CA GLU A 19 11.27 -16.61 6.41
C GLU A 19 10.84 -15.20 6.84
N ALA A 20 9.63 -14.78 6.47
CA ALA A 20 9.08 -13.49 6.87
C ALA A 20 8.94 -13.39 8.40
N SER A 21 8.36 -14.41 9.04
CA SER A 21 8.18 -14.43 10.50
C SER A 21 9.50 -14.33 11.26
N LEU A 22 10.53 -15.03 10.79
CA LEU A 22 11.88 -14.98 11.41
C LEU A 22 12.52 -13.59 11.21
N LYS A 23 12.52 -13.07 10.00
CA LYS A 23 13.16 -11.78 9.69
C LYS A 23 12.45 -10.59 10.33
N LEU A 24 11.13 -10.61 10.38
CA LEU A 24 10.33 -9.56 11.00
C LEU A 24 10.18 -9.72 12.52
N ASN A 25 10.77 -10.78 13.09
CA ASN A 25 10.64 -11.12 14.52
C ASN A 25 9.17 -11.23 14.98
N MET A 26 8.34 -11.83 14.14
CA MET A 26 6.90 -12.03 14.38
C MET A 26 6.63 -13.54 14.56
N PRO A 27 6.66 -14.06 15.81
CA PRO A 27 6.46 -15.49 16.04
C PRO A 27 5.04 -15.92 15.67
N VAL A 28 4.92 -17.07 15.02
CA VAL A 28 3.63 -17.70 14.77
C VAL A 28 3.13 -18.29 16.10
N ILE A 29 2.04 -17.72 16.62
CA ILE A 29 1.45 -18.10 17.93
C ILE A 29 0.25 -19.05 17.77
N SER A 30 -0.39 -19.07 16.61
CA SER A 30 -1.54 -19.92 16.32
C SER A 30 -1.66 -20.11 14.82
N GLY A 31 -2.33 -21.17 14.41
CA GLY A 31 -2.65 -21.44 13.03
C GLY A 31 -3.89 -22.33 12.91
N ASN A 32 -4.52 -22.24 11.76
CA ASN A 32 -5.66 -23.05 11.39
C ASN A 32 -5.39 -23.69 10.02
N VAL A 33 -5.79 -24.96 9.86
CA VAL A 33 -5.78 -25.64 8.58
C VAL A 33 -7.20 -26.03 8.21
N SER A 34 -7.69 -25.49 7.11
CA SER A 34 -8.97 -25.88 6.52
C SER A 34 -8.76 -26.96 5.48
N LEU A 35 -9.52 -28.04 5.57
CA LEU A 35 -9.44 -29.15 4.63
C LEU A 35 -10.35 -28.97 3.41
N TYR A 36 -11.14 -27.90 3.36
CA TYR A 36 -11.98 -27.59 2.22
C TYR A 36 -11.14 -26.95 1.10
N ASN A 37 -10.86 -27.74 0.07
CA ASN A 37 -9.91 -27.37 -0.98
C ASN A 37 -10.55 -27.19 -2.36
N GLU A 38 -11.86 -27.40 -2.47
CA GLU A 38 -12.58 -27.31 -3.75
C GLU A 38 -14.04 -26.91 -3.56
N THR A 39 -14.60 -26.26 -4.58
CA THR A 39 -16.01 -25.95 -4.69
C THR A 39 -16.52 -26.47 -6.03
N ASN A 40 -17.56 -27.30 -6.02
CA ASN A 40 -18.16 -27.89 -7.22
C ASN A 40 -17.12 -28.56 -8.15
N GLY A 41 -16.18 -29.32 -7.58
CA GLY A 41 -15.12 -30.00 -8.32
C GLY A 41 -13.99 -29.10 -8.83
N LYS A 42 -14.02 -27.80 -8.54
CA LYS A 42 -12.94 -26.86 -8.88
C LYS A 42 -12.11 -26.56 -7.65
N ALA A 43 -10.80 -26.66 -7.77
CA ALA A 43 -9.88 -26.31 -6.69
C ALA A 43 -10.00 -24.80 -6.37
N ILE A 44 -10.10 -24.46 -5.07
CA ILE A 44 -10.00 -23.07 -4.62
C ILE A 44 -8.58 -22.55 -4.79
N LEU A 45 -8.43 -21.22 -4.83
CA LEU A 45 -7.11 -20.59 -4.84
C LEU A 45 -6.38 -20.90 -3.53
N PRO A 46 -5.09 -21.23 -3.60
CA PRO A 46 -4.29 -21.56 -2.44
C PRO A 46 -3.82 -20.29 -1.70
N THR A 47 -4.71 -19.55 -1.08
CA THR A 47 -4.47 -18.25 -0.45
C THR A 47 -4.31 -18.40 1.06
N PRO A 48 -3.10 -18.19 1.63
CA PRO A 48 -2.96 -18.07 3.08
C PRO A 48 -3.51 -16.72 3.55
N VAL A 49 -4.17 -16.71 4.69
CA VAL A 49 -4.59 -15.49 5.39
C VAL A 49 -3.76 -15.36 6.65
N ILE A 50 -3.08 -14.23 6.80
CA ILE A 50 -2.21 -13.94 7.94
C ILE A 50 -2.84 -12.82 8.77
N GLY A 51 -3.11 -13.11 10.03
CA GLY A 51 -3.48 -12.12 11.04
C GLY A 51 -2.28 -11.76 11.90
N ALA A 52 -2.07 -10.49 12.17
CA ALA A 52 -1.03 -10.01 13.08
C ALA A 52 -1.65 -9.19 14.21
N VAL A 53 -1.09 -9.34 15.42
CA VAL A 53 -1.50 -8.56 16.59
C VAL A 53 -0.27 -7.88 17.17
N GLY A 54 -0.37 -6.57 17.40
CA GLY A 54 0.65 -5.77 18.05
C GLY A 54 0.09 -5.02 19.26
N VAL A 55 0.94 -4.64 20.19
CA VAL A 55 0.60 -3.82 21.35
C VAL A 55 1.21 -2.44 21.16
N ILE A 56 0.40 -1.40 21.37
CA ILE A 56 0.84 0.00 21.39
C ILE A 56 0.84 0.46 22.86
N ASP A 57 1.99 0.83 23.37
CA ASP A 57 2.13 1.22 24.77
C ASP A 57 1.39 2.51 25.12
N GLU A 58 1.31 3.45 24.16
CA GLU A 58 0.65 4.74 24.37
C GLU A 58 -0.14 5.17 23.12
N ASN A 59 -1.45 5.40 23.26
CA ASN A 59 -2.33 5.87 22.18
C ASN A 59 -1.87 7.15 21.47
N LYS A 60 -1.12 8.00 22.19
CA LYS A 60 -0.56 9.25 21.61
C LYS A 60 0.46 9.01 20.49
N ASN A 61 0.94 7.79 20.33
CA ASN A 61 1.85 7.37 19.27
C ASN A 61 1.13 6.70 18.09
N SER A 62 -0.20 6.80 18.03
CA SER A 62 -0.96 6.34 16.88
C SER A 62 -1.24 7.47 15.90
N VAL A 63 -1.23 7.14 14.60
CA VAL A 63 -1.63 8.05 13.50
C VAL A 63 -2.77 7.42 12.73
N SER A 64 -3.57 8.23 12.05
CA SER A 64 -4.74 7.77 11.28
C SER A 64 -4.76 8.44 9.91
N LEU A 65 -5.34 7.75 8.91
CA LEU A 65 -5.59 8.32 7.58
C LEU A 65 -6.43 9.60 7.67
N SER A 66 -7.35 9.65 8.64
CA SER A 66 -8.23 10.81 8.86
C SER A 66 -7.51 12.08 9.28
N ASN A 67 -6.23 11.98 9.67
CA ASN A 67 -5.44 13.12 10.14
C ASN A 67 -4.70 13.87 9.00
N ALA A 68 -4.87 13.45 7.75
CA ALA A 68 -4.35 14.20 6.61
C ALA A 68 -5.07 15.56 6.49
N VAL A 69 -4.29 16.63 6.37
CA VAL A 69 -4.80 18.02 6.37
C VAL A 69 -4.17 18.86 5.26
N ASP A 70 -4.81 19.98 4.96
CA ASP A 70 -4.30 21.00 4.02
C ASP A 70 -2.87 21.41 4.36
N GLY A 71 -2.05 21.61 3.33
CA GLY A 71 -0.63 21.98 3.44
C GLY A 71 0.32 20.82 3.74
N ASN A 72 -0.17 19.61 3.99
CA ASN A 72 0.71 18.44 4.10
C ASN A 72 1.32 18.09 2.73
N SER A 73 2.60 17.74 2.73
CA SER A 73 3.23 17.03 1.63
C SER A 73 2.97 15.51 1.78
N ILE A 74 2.82 14.83 0.65
CA ILE A 74 2.73 13.37 0.59
C ILE A 74 4.07 12.83 0.08
N PHE A 75 4.71 12.01 0.90
CA PHE A 75 5.96 11.33 0.56
C PHE A 75 5.71 9.84 0.35
N VAL A 76 6.33 9.28 -0.69
CA VAL A 76 6.50 7.82 -0.83
C VAL A 76 7.78 7.40 -0.14
N ILE A 77 7.67 6.42 0.73
CA ILE A 77 8.78 5.77 1.43
C ILE A 77 9.01 4.40 0.78
N GLY A 78 10.26 4.03 0.54
CA GLY A 78 10.66 2.74 0.00
C GLY A 78 11.20 2.81 -1.41
N GLN A 79 11.38 1.65 -2.03
CA GLN A 79 11.90 1.57 -3.40
C GLN A 79 10.93 2.20 -4.38
N ASP A 80 11.41 3.22 -5.07
CA ASP A 80 10.79 3.73 -6.27
C ASP A 80 11.20 2.83 -7.43
N ASN A 81 10.31 1.95 -7.83
CA ASN A 81 10.51 1.09 -9.00
C ASN A 81 10.11 1.78 -10.31
N SER A 82 9.99 3.11 -10.30
CA SER A 82 9.61 3.92 -11.46
C SER A 82 10.55 3.78 -12.66
N HIS A 83 11.74 3.24 -12.45
CA HIS A 83 12.72 2.98 -13.52
C HIS A 83 12.75 1.54 -14.03
N THR A 84 12.12 0.64 -13.35
CA THR A 84 11.76 -0.66 -13.88
C THR A 84 10.29 -0.55 -14.23
N ASP A 85 9.85 -1.10 -15.30
CA ASP A 85 8.49 -1.08 -15.85
C ASP A 85 7.38 -1.37 -14.81
N GLY A 86 7.54 -1.09 -13.54
CA GLY A 86 6.69 -1.32 -12.40
C GLY A 86 6.08 -2.73 -12.45
N TRP A 87 5.64 -3.22 -11.33
CA TRP A 87 5.10 -4.57 -11.33
C TRP A 87 3.57 -4.53 -11.34
N VAL A 88 2.98 -4.52 -12.52
CA VAL A 88 1.53 -4.56 -12.71
C VAL A 88 1.00 -6.00 -12.65
N GLY A 89 1.84 -7.00 -12.91
CA GLY A 89 1.44 -8.40 -12.88
C GLY A 89 0.84 -8.82 -11.53
N GLN A 90 -0.28 -9.53 -11.54
CA GLN A 90 -1.08 -9.90 -10.35
C GLN A 90 -1.72 -8.74 -9.59
N SER A 91 -1.62 -7.49 -10.07
CA SER A 91 -2.32 -6.36 -9.47
C SER A 91 -3.82 -6.39 -9.78
N ILE A 92 -4.61 -5.71 -8.96
CA ILE A 92 -6.04 -5.50 -9.22
C ILE A 92 -6.24 -4.77 -10.56
N TYR A 93 -5.38 -3.81 -10.88
CA TYR A 93 -5.43 -3.11 -12.17
C TYR A 93 -5.25 -4.07 -13.36
N ALA A 94 -4.29 -5.00 -13.27
CA ALA A 94 -4.08 -5.99 -14.32
C ALA A 94 -5.30 -6.91 -14.49
N GLN A 95 -5.93 -7.30 -13.38
CA GLN A 95 -7.08 -8.22 -13.39
C GLN A 95 -8.36 -7.54 -13.88
N GLU A 96 -8.69 -6.37 -13.33
CA GLU A 96 -9.99 -5.72 -13.52
C GLU A 96 -10.03 -4.77 -14.73
N ILE A 97 -8.90 -4.17 -15.08
CA ILE A 97 -8.83 -3.17 -16.16
C ILE A 97 -8.20 -3.74 -17.43
N LEU A 98 -7.03 -4.39 -17.29
CA LEU A 98 -6.31 -4.93 -18.43
C LEU A 98 -6.83 -6.33 -18.85
N ASN A 99 -7.64 -6.98 -18.02
CA ASN A 99 -8.14 -8.34 -18.23
C ASN A 99 -6.99 -9.36 -18.49
N ILE A 100 -5.85 -9.14 -17.87
CA ILE A 100 -4.68 -10.01 -17.99
C ILE A 100 -4.87 -11.19 -17.05
N ASP A 101 -5.07 -12.38 -17.63
CA ASP A 101 -5.32 -13.59 -16.86
C ASP A 101 -4.00 -14.23 -16.40
N LYS A 102 -3.86 -14.38 -15.13
CA LYS A 102 -3.20 -15.40 -14.26
C LYS A 102 -1.74 -15.81 -14.41
N ASP A 103 -1.01 -15.49 -15.44
CA ASP A 103 0.33 -16.09 -15.65
C ASP A 103 1.53 -15.20 -15.26
N TYR A 104 1.28 -14.07 -14.64
CA TYR A 104 2.35 -13.19 -14.16
C TYR A 104 2.71 -13.49 -12.71
N ALA A 105 4.01 -13.51 -12.43
CA ALA A 105 4.50 -13.64 -11.07
C ALA A 105 4.10 -12.42 -10.22
N PRO A 106 3.91 -12.56 -8.90
CA PRO A 106 3.77 -11.43 -8.01
C PRO A 106 5.06 -10.61 -7.96
N PRO A 107 5.03 -9.35 -7.51
CA PRO A 107 6.23 -8.55 -7.35
C PRO A 107 7.25 -9.24 -6.43
N PRO A 108 8.55 -9.11 -6.71
CA PRO A 108 9.57 -9.67 -5.83
C PRO A 108 9.52 -9.01 -4.45
N VAL A 109 9.66 -9.83 -3.41
CA VAL A 109 9.66 -9.37 -2.02
C VAL A 109 11.08 -9.16 -1.53
N ASN A 110 11.34 -8.01 -0.87
CA ASN A 110 12.57 -7.71 -0.16
C ASN A 110 12.25 -7.45 1.31
N ILE A 111 12.29 -8.49 2.14
CA ILE A 111 11.92 -8.42 3.56
C ILE A 111 12.86 -7.51 4.36
N ASP A 112 14.13 -7.39 3.96
CA ASP A 112 15.08 -6.51 4.64
C ASP A 112 14.74 -5.04 4.39
N ALA A 113 14.31 -4.70 3.17
CA ALA A 113 13.81 -3.37 2.84
C ALA A 113 12.47 -3.09 3.56
N GLU A 114 11.56 -4.06 3.61
CA GLU A 114 10.30 -3.97 4.36
C GLU A 114 10.55 -3.63 5.83
N LEU A 115 11.45 -4.36 6.48
CA LEU A 115 11.82 -4.13 7.88
C LEU A 115 12.45 -2.74 8.08
N ALA A 116 13.34 -2.32 7.17
CA ALA A 116 13.98 -1.02 7.25
C ALA A 116 12.98 0.14 7.09
N ASN A 117 12.09 0.03 6.11
CA ASN A 117 11.05 1.03 5.85
C ASN A 117 10.02 1.08 6.99
N GLY A 118 9.57 -0.07 7.49
CA GLY A 118 8.67 -0.15 8.65
C GLY A 118 9.27 0.48 9.90
N ASN A 119 10.55 0.20 10.20
CA ASN A 119 11.26 0.82 11.32
C ASN A 119 11.40 2.34 11.15
N PHE A 120 11.61 2.83 9.93
CA PHE A 120 11.63 4.25 9.63
C PHE A 120 10.26 4.88 9.93
N ILE A 121 9.17 4.26 9.50
CA ILE A 121 7.80 4.72 9.77
C ILE A 121 7.54 4.83 11.28
N LEU A 122 7.90 3.80 12.04
CA LEU A 122 7.75 3.83 13.49
C LEU A 122 8.51 4.99 14.13
N LYS A 123 9.76 5.25 13.72
CA LYS A 123 10.53 6.41 14.18
C LYS A 123 9.89 7.75 13.79
N ALA A 124 9.37 7.87 12.56
CA ALA A 124 8.70 9.07 12.11
C ALA A 124 7.43 9.37 12.95
N ILE A 125 6.68 8.34 13.31
CA ILE A 125 5.51 8.45 14.20
C ILE A 125 5.96 8.85 15.63
N GLU A 126 6.92 8.17 16.19
CA GLU A 126 7.44 8.41 17.54
C GLU A 126 7.97 9.84 17.71
N GLN A 127 8.70 10.34 16.71
CA GLN A 127 9.21 11.71 16.67
C GLN A 127 8.16 12.74 16.25
N LYS A 128 6.91 12.32 15.99
CA LYS A 128 5.81 13.19 15.56
C LYS A 128 6.13 13.98 14.28
N LEU A 129 6.83 13.35 13.37
CA LEU A 129 7.15 13.92 12.06
C LEU A 129 6.05 13.68 11.03
N THR A 130 5.08 12.84 11.34
CA THR A 130 3.93 12.54 10.48
C THR A 130 2.64 12.52 11.26
N ASN A 131 1.55 12.84 10.60
CA ASN A 131 0.19 12.78 11.14
C ASN A 131 -0.68 11.72 10.46
N CYS A 132 -0.25 11.22 9.30
CA CYS A 132 -0.95 10.20 8.53
C CYS A 132 0.07 9.30 7.83
N VAL A 133 -0.16 7.99 7.92
CA VAL A 133 0.63 6.96 7.24
C VAL A 133 -0.31 5.96 6.61
N HIS A 134 -0.02 5.53 5.39
CA HIS A 134 -0.73 4.46 4.68
C HIS A 134 0.27 3.53 4.00
N ASP A 135 0.00 2.23 4.00
CA ASP A 135 0.71 1.27 3.16
C ASP A 135 0.24 1.37 1.71
N ILE A 136 1.12 1.05 0.77
CA ILE A 136 0.76 0.93 -0.64
C ILE A 136 0.54 -0.56 -0.91
N SER A 137 -0.72 -0.96 -1.04
CA SER A 137 -1.14 -2.34 -1.25
C SER A 137 -2.04 -2.46 -2.48
N ASP A 138 -3.25 -2.98 -2.32
CA ASP A 138 -4.20 -3.23 -3.40
C ASP A 138 -4.52 -1.96 -4.20
N GLY A 139 -4.38 -2.03 -5.52
CA GLY A 139 -4.61 -0.90 -6.43
C GLY A 139 -3.47 0.12 -6.50
N GLY A 140 -2.40 -0.05 -5.72
CA GLY A 140 -1.17 0.72 -5.82
C GLY A 140 -1.27 2.15 -5.30
N LEU A 141 -0.37 3.01 -5.80
CA LEU A 141 -0.15 4.37 -5.31
C LEU A 141 -1.37 5.28 -5.49
N ALA A 142 -2.05 5.20 -6.64
CA ALA A 142 -3.20 6.06 -6.94
C ALA A 142 -4.37 5.80 -5.98
N ILE A 143 -4.61 4.52 -5.67
CA ILE A 143 -5.66 4.13 -4.72
C ILE A 143 -5.27 4.56 -3.30
N ALA A 144 -4.04 4.30 -2.86
CA ALA A 144 -3.59 4.69 -1.53
C ALA A 144 -3.68 6.22 -1.28
N ILE A 145 -3.34 7.07 -2.27
CA ILE A 145 -3.56 8.52 -2.19
C ILE A 145 -5.06 8.83 -2.08
N SER A 146 -5.88 8.19 -2.89
CA SER A 146 -7.34 8.40 -2.88
C SER A 146 -7.94 8.03 -1.53
N GLU A 147 -7.51 6.93 -0.92
CA GLU A 147 -7.97 6.48 0.40
C GLU A 147 -7.58 7.44 1.52
N ILE A 148 -6.39 8.05 1.48
CA ILE A 148 -6.01 9.12 2.39
C ILE A 148 -6.98 10.30 2.27
N LEU A 149 -7.27 10.75 1.05
CA LEU A 149 -8.17 11.89 0.81
C LEU A 149 -9.61 11.56 1.22
N LEU A 150 -10.12 10.38 0.89
CA LEU A 150 -11.46 9.93 1.26
C LEU A 150 -11.64 9.75 2.78
N SER A 151 -10.58 9.36 3.48
CA SER A 151 -10.60 9.13 4.93
C SER A 151 -10.43 10.40 5.75
N SER A 152 -9.96 11.49 5.16
CA SER A 152 -9.71 12.75 5.86
C SER A 152 -10.99 13.36 6.43
N GLN A 153 -10.88 13.97 7.61
CA GLN A 153 -11.95 14.77 8.21
C GLN A 153 -12.02 16.20 7.63
N THR A 154 -11.05 16.59 6.82
CA THR A 154 -10.98 17.91 6.20
C THR A 154 -11.94 17.99 5.01
N LYS A 155 -12.94 18.87 5.08
CA LYS A 155 -13.89 19.08 3.97
C LYS A 155 -13.21 19.70 2.76
N GLY A 156 -13.57 19.23 1.57
CA GLY A 156 -13.04 19.73 0.30
C GLY A 156 -11.56 19.42 0.11
N ILE A 157 -11.04 18.43 0.82
CA ILE A 157 -9.65 18.00 0.67
C ILE A 157 -9.39 17.49 -0.74
N GLY A 158 -8.22 17.80 -1.23
CA GLY A 158 -7.69 17.33 -2.51
C GLY A 158 -6.18 17.26 -2.45
N ALA A 159 -5.54 16.95 -3.56
CA ALA A 159 -4.08 16.98 -3.66
C ALA A 159 -3.64 17.33 -5.08
N VAL A 160 -2.46 17.89 -5.21
CA VAL A 160 -1.79 18.14 -6.50
C VAL A 160 -0.53 17.32 -6.57
N ILE A 161 -0.42 16.47 -7.59
CA ILE A 161 0.79 15.71 -7.86
C ILE A 161 1.89 16.65 -8.35
N ASN A 162 3.09 16.52 -7.82
CA ASN A 162 4.21 17.37 -8.15
C ASN A 162 4.63 17.15 -9.61
N LYS A 163 4.86 18.23 -10.35
CA LYS A 163 5.17 18.22 -11.80
C LYS A 163 6.33 17.31 -12.19
N ASN A 164 7.31 17.13 -11.31
CA ASN A 164 8.46 16.25 -11.54
C ASN A 164 8.10 14.75 -11.47
N TYR A 165 6.88 14.43 -11.04
CA TYR A 165 6.34 13.07 -10.90
C TYR A 165 5.19 12.79 -11.88
N ASN A 166 5.14 13.51 -12.99
CA ASN A 166 4.18 13.21 -14.06
C ASN A 166 4.62 11.95 -14.82
N HIS A 167 4.54 10.80 -14.14
CA HIS A 167 4.74 9.51 -14.77
C HIS A 167 3.47 9.08 -15.49
N ASN A 168 3.58 8.94 -16.81
CA ASN A 168 2.51 8.37 -17.65
C ASN A 168 2.45 6.84 -17.56
N SER A 169 3.18 6.23 -16.64
CA SER A 169 3.26 4.78 -16.51
C SER A 169 2.17 4.25 -15.58
N GLU A 170 1.30 3.39 -16.12
CA GLU A 170 0.30 2.66 -15.34
C GLU A 170 0.94 1.88 -14.19
N SER A 171 2.12 1.33 -14.40
CA SER A 171 2.85 0.58 -13.41
C SER A 171 3.34 1.42 -12.23
N PHE A 172 3.61 2.71 -12.44
CA PHE A 172 3.92 3.64 -11.36
C PHE A 172 2.70 3.86 -10.44
N TRP A 173 1.53 4.11 -11.04
CA TRP A 173 0.33 4.46 -10.31
C TRP A 173 -0.42 3.25 -9.72
N PHE A 174 -0.41 2.12 -10.42
CA PHE A 174 -1.22 0.94 -10.10
C PHE A 174 -0.39 -0.31 -9.79
N GLY A 175 0.94 -0.18 -9.73
CA GLY A 175 1.82 -1.27 -9.31
C GLY A 175 1.71 -1.55 -7.82
N GLU A 176 1.58 -2.83 -7.44
CA GLU A 176 1.40 -3.30 -6.07
C GLU A 176 2.72 -3.84 -5.48
N ASN A 177 3.79 -3.08 -5.64
CA ASN A 177 5.10 -3.45 -5.11
C ASN A 177 5.11 -3.39 -3.58
N GLN A 178 5.76 -4.37 -2.96
CA GLN A 178 5.85 -4.51 -1.50
C GLN A 178 6.77 -3.47 -0.84
N GLY A 179 6.55 -3.25 0.45
CA GLY A 179 7.45 -2.45 1.30
C GLY A 179 7.41 -0.96 1.05
N ARG A 180 6.32 -0.43 0.50
CA ARG A 180 6.14 1.00 0.25
C ARG A 180 5.05 1.59 1.14
N TYR A 181 5.28 2.84 1.55
CA TYR A 181 4.34 3.57 2.41
C TYR A 181 4.16 4.99 1.92
N LEU A 182 2.99 5.57 2.18
CA LEU A 182 2.71 7.00 2.08
C LEU A 182 2.81 7.63 3.45
N VAL A 183 3.41 8.80 3.51
CA VAL A 183 3.52 9.62 4.72
C VAL A 183 3.05 11.03 4.42
N CYS A 184 2.10 11.53 5.21
CA CYS A 184 1.67 12.92 5.13
C CYS A 184 2.30 13.73 6.26
N THR A 185 2.90 14.86 5.92
CA THR A 185 3.60 15.72 6.87
C THR A 185 3.66 17.18 6.43
N SER A 186 3.72 18.10 7.39
CA SER A 186 4.13 19.49 7.18
C SER A 186 5.60 19.72 7.54
N LYS A 187 6.31 18.70 8.04
CA LYS A 187 7.71 18.76 8.50
C LYS A 187 8.65 18.14 7.46
N ASN A 188 8.62 18.69 6.25
CA ASN A 188 9.32 18.12 5.10
C ASN A 188 10.81 17.93 5.34
N LYS A 189 11.47 18.98 5.88
CA LYS A 189 12.91 18.95 6.11
C LYS A 189 13.29 17.90 7.15
N GLU A 190 12.57 17.84 8.26
CA GLU A 190 12.86 16.93 9.35
C GLU A 190 12.67 15.47 8.94
N ILE A 191 11.65 15.16 8.12
CA ILE A 191 11.45 13.79 7.65
C ILE A 191 12.49 13.39 6.60
N GLU A 192 12.96 14.31 5.77
CA GLU A 192 14.04 14.10 4.82
C GLU A 192 15.39 13.85 5.55
N GLU A 193 15.70 14.64 6.57
CA GLU A 193 16.88 14.43 7.42
C GLU A 193 16.83 13.06 8.15
N LEU A 194 15.66 12.67 8.66
CA LEU A 194 15.47 11.36 9.26
C LEU A 194 15.70 10.25 8.23
N ALA A 195 15.19 10.40 7.02
CA ALA A 195 15.33 9.43 5.94
C ALA A 195 16.81 9.28 5.53
N GLU A 196 17.52 10.38 5.36
CA GLU A 196 18.95 10.38 5.03
C GLU A 196 19.76 9.65 6.12
N SER A 197 19.54 9.97 7.40
CA SER A 197 20.24 9.34 8.52
C SER A 197 19.99 7.83 8.63
N ASN A 198 18.81 7.36 8.20
CA ASN A 198 18.45 5.94 8.18
C ASN A 198 18.71 5.27 6.80
N LYS A 199 19.22 6.00 5.82
CA LYS A 199 19.46 5.53 4.44
C LYS A 199 18.18 5.01 3.76
N ILE A 200 17.06 5.63 4.06
CA ILE A 200 15.76 5.32 3.46
C ILE A 200 15.51 6.25 2.28
N LYS A 201 15.09 5.67 1.15
CA LYS A 201 14.65 6.46 -0.01
C LYS A 201 13.28 7.05 0.29
N ILE A 202 13.20 8.36 0.15
CA ILE A 202 11.97 9.15 0.34
C ILE A 202 11.77 10.08 -0.85
N THR A 203 10.53 10.26 -1.26
CA THR A 203 10.19 11.04 -2.43
C THR A 203 8.92 11.84 -2.22
N ASN A 204 9.00 13.17 -2.28
CA ASN A 204 7.81 14.04 -2.21
C ASN A 204 7.07 14.01 -3.55
N ILE A 205 5.87 13.44 -3.56
CA ILE A 205 5.08 13.22 -4.78
C ILE A 205 3.88 14.14 -4.93
N ALA A 206 3.36 14.71 -3.85
CA ALA A 206 2.16 15.54 -3.89
C ALA A 206 2.09 16.50 -2.72
N THR A 207 1.19 17.49 -2.86
CA THR A 207 0.82 18.40 -1.79
C THR A 207 -0.69 18.41 -1.62
N ILE A 208 -1.16 18.26 -0.38
CA ILE A 208 -2.58 18.29 -0.02
C ILE A 208 -3.08 19.73 0.00
N ASN A 209 -4.28 19.96 -0.52
CA ASN A 209 -4.94 21.26 -0.57
C ASN A 209 -6.47 21.14 -0.38
N LEU A 210 -7.21 22.24 -0.51
CA LEU A 210 -8.67 22.31 -0.38
C LEU A 210 -9.37 22.47 -1.74
N SER A 211 -8.94 21.70 -2.75
CA SER A 211 -9.50 21.80 -4.10
C SER A 211 -10.63 20.81 -4.41
N ASP A 212 -10.93 19.88 -3.50
CA ASP A 212 -11.80 18.71 -3.77
C ASP A 212 -11.38 17.89 -4.99
N ARG A 213 -10.09 17.92 -5.34
CA ARG A 213 -9.56 17.26 -6.53
C ARG A 213 -8.22 16.60 -6.26
N LEU A 214 -8.05 15.38 -6.76
CA LEU A 214 -6.73 14.80 -6.97
C LEU A 214 -6.29 15.16 -8.40
N THR A 215 -5.34 16.08 -8.50
CA THR A 215 -4.90 16.68 -9.77
C THR A 215 -3.57 16.09 -10.20
N PHE A 216 -3.52 15.47 -11.38
CA PHE A 216 -2.31 14.88 -11.97
C PHE A 216 -1.61 15.85 -12.91
N SER A 217 -2.39 16.63 -13.66
CA SER A 217 -1.92 17.69 -14.56
C SER A 217 -2.91 18.85 -14.55
N ASN A 218 -2.65 19.90 -15.33
CA ASN A 218 -3.56 21.06 -15.38
C ASN A 218 -4.99 20.71 -15.85
N GLU A 219 -5.16 19.61 -16.61
CA GLU A 219 -6.43 19.20 -17.21
C GLU A 219 -6.97 17.90 -16.64
N ASP A 220 -6.10 17.05 -16.07
CA ASP A 220 -6.46 15.72 -15.57
C ASP A 220 -6.62 15.71 -14.05
N TYR A 221 -7.85 15.51 -13.60
CA TYR A 221 -8.15 15.39 -12.18
C TYR A 221 -9.29 14.42 -11.90
N ILE A 222 -9.34 13.94 -10.67
CA ILE A 222 -10.44 13.16 -10.12
C ILE A 222 -11.10 14.01 -9.03
N CYS A 223 -12.42 14.19 -9.08
CA CYS A 223 -13.18 14.86 -8.03
C CYS A 223 -13.35 13.92 -6.82
N ILE A 224 -12.89 14.35 -5.65
CA ILE A 224 -12.88 13.51 -4.44
C ILE A 224 -14.31 13.30 -3.91
N SER A 225 -15.15 14.32 -3.94
CA SER A 225 -16.56 14.18 -3.52
C SER A 225 -17.35 13.23 -4.42
N GLU A 226 -17.11 13.21 -5.72
CA GLU A 226 -17.72 12.24 -6.64
C GLU A 226 -17.19 10.81 -6.40
N LEU A 227 -15.89 10.68 -6.14
CA LEU A 227 -15.27 9.40 -5.80
C LEU A 227 -15.85 8.83 -4.51
N ASP A 228 -16.04 9.67 -3.47
CA ASP A 228 -16.65 9.30 -2.19
C ASP A 228 -18.06 8.73 -2.37
N VAL A 229 -18.88 9.39 -3.20
CA VAL A 229 -20.25 8.91 -3.52
C VAL A 229 -20.20 7.54 -4.18
N LYS A 230 -19.30 7.34 -5.16
CA LYS A 230 -19.15 6.05 -5.85
C LYS A 230 -18.67 4.96 -4.89
N HIS A 231 -17.67 5.26 -4.06
CA HIS A 231 -17.11 4.34 -3.07
C HIS A 231 -18.17 3.88 -2.06
N LYS A 232 -18.92 4.80 -1.47
CA LYS A 232 -19.98 4.50 -0.47
C LYS A 232 -21.16 3.72 -1.04
N ASN A 233 -21.49 3.94 -2.31
CA ASN A 233 -22.63 3.29 -2.94
C ASN A 233 -22.28 1.96 -3.63
N TRP A 234 -21.00 1.64 -3.78
CA TRP A 234 -20.58 0.45 -4.51
C TRP A 234 -21.20 -0.83 -3.95
N PHE A 235 -21.09 -1.07 -2.65
CA PHE A 235 -21.60 -2.29 -2.03
C PHE A 235 -23.14 -2.39 -2.14
N LYS A 236 -23.84 -1.29 -1.95
CA LYS A 236 -25.29 -1.24 -2.12
C LYS A 236 -25.72 -1.59 -3.56
N ASN A 237 -25.03 -1.03 -4.52
CA ASN A 237 -25.33 -1.28 -5.94
C ASN A 237 -24.95 -2.71 -6.38
N PHE A 238 -23.91 -3.29 -5.76
CA PHE A 238 -23.51 -4.68 -6.01
C PHE A 238 -24.50 -5.70 -5.43
N MET A 239 -25.14 -5.37 -4.32
CA MET A 239 -26.11 -6.25 -3.63
C MET A 239 -27.55 -6.09 -4.13
N SER A 240 -27.84 -5.10 -4.97
CA SER A 240 -29.17 -4.84 -5.58
C SER A 240 -29.32 -5.56 -6.90
#